data_c049b8976e6faf56439bc04f7e0f57f8
#
_entry.id   c049b8976e6faf56439bc04f7e0f57f8
#
_cell.length_a   1.000
_cell.length_b   1.000
_cell.length_c   1.000
_cell.angle_alpha   90.00
_cell.angle_beta   90.00
_cell.angle_gamma   90.00
#
_symmetry.space_group_name_H-M   'P 1'
#
loop_
_entity.id
_entity.type
_entity.pdbx_description
1 polymer ?
#
loop_
_entity_poly.entity_id
_entity_poly.type
_entity_poly.pdbx_seq_one_letter_code
_entity_poly.pdbx_strand_id
1 'polypeptide(L)'
;MRPCALLLLFPLVCQAEASPSEPVQEGTLANQQLIRDAMVGVASWVATKGSDAPERFVPVVLQLPEGEPGSRHWQERWTVTGCGNDYPVVIDFRETGMQSAMWTIAR
;
A
#
# COMPACT_ATOMS: atom_id res chain seq x y z
N MET A 1 15.27 -13.32 -15.31
CA MET A 1 15.07 -13.58 -14.92
C MET A 1 15.16 -14.48 -14.33
N ARG A 2 15.08 -14.98 -14.09
CA ARG A 2 15.04 -15.66 -13.67
C ARG A 2 15.39 -16.32 -12.71
N PRO A 3 15.69 -16.68 -12.41
CA PRO A 3 16.28 -17.25 -11.38
C PRO A 3 15.43 -17.35 -10.29
N CYS A 4 14.63 -16.61 -10.26
CA CYS A 4 13.79 -16.65 -9.21
C CYS A 4 13.28 -17.96 -9.06
N ALA A 5 13.19 -18.58 -9.95
CA ALA A 5 12.68 -19.80 -9.85
C ALA A 5 13.19 -20.56 -8.77
N LEU A 6 14.30 -20.72 -8.68
CA LEU A 6 14.73 -21.51 -7.72
C LEU A 6 14.40 -21.24 -6.47
N LEU A 7 14.37 -20.17 -6.14
CA LEU A 7 14.11 -19.94 -4.87
C LEU A 7 13.01 -20.54 -4.42
N LEU A 8 12.20 -20.76 -5.06
CA LEU A 8 11.06 -21.21 -4.59
C LEU A 8 11.21 -22.30 -3.79
N LEU A 9 12.07 -22.95 -3.80
CA LEU A 9 12.13 -23.99 -3.04
C LEU A 9 12.01 -23.75 -1.68
N PHE A 10 12.56 -23.04 -1.10
CA PHE A 10 12.47 -22.90 0.24
C PHE A 10 11.58 -22.05 0.65
N PRO A 11 11.09 -21.58 0.03
CA PRO A 11 10.14 -20.72 0.36
C PRO A 11 9.32 -21.06 1.44
N LEU A 12 8.84 -22.01 1.45
CA LEU A 12 7.96 -22.29 2.36
C LEU A 12 8.25 -21.71 3.58
N VAL A 13 9.21 -21.64 3.93
CA VAL A 13 9.48 -21.17 5.12
C VAL A 13 9.17 -19.85 5.28
N CYS A 14 9.48 -19.12 4.56
CA CYS A 14 9.28 -17.81 4.79
C CYS A 14 8.00 -17.39 5.08
N GLN A 15 7.20 -17.81 4.57
CA GLN A 15 5.96 -17.33 4.74
C GLN A 15 5.56 -17.38 6.05
N ALA A 16 6.03 -18.06 6.65
CA ALA A 16 5.61 -18.21 7.90
C ALA A 16 5.44 -16.95 8.59
N GLU A 17 6.20 -16.24 8.65
CA GLU A 17 6.06 -15.17 9.42
C GLU A 17 5.16 -14.33 9.04
N ALA A 18 4.39 -14.60 8.60
CA ALA A 18 3.36 -13.95 8.33
C ALA A 18 3.46 -12.64 8.75
N SER A 19 3.28 -11.81 8.07
CA SER A 19 3.37 -10.53 8.40
C SER A 19 2.21 -10.08 9.13
N PRO A 20 2.37 -9.20 10.01
CA PRO A 20 1.27 -8.64 10.71
C PRO A 20 0.50 -7.75 9.80
N SER A 21 0.97 -7.50 8.63
CA SER A 21 0.21 -6.66 7.75
C SER A 21 -0.45 -7.47 6.70
N GLU A 22 -1.09 -8.54 7.05
CA GLU A 22 -1.83 -9.29 6.11
C GLU A 22 -3.07 -8.54 5.69
N PRO A 23 -3.42 -8.52 4.44
CA PRO A 23 -4.59 -7.75 3.98
C PRO A 23 -5.88 -8.32 4.53
N VAL A 24 -6.80 -7.45 4.90
CA VAL A 24 -8.12 -7.88 5.32
C VAL A 24 -9.15 -7.64 4.22
N GLN A 25 -8.81 -6.90 3.19
CA GLN A 25 -9.76 -6.62 2.11
C GLN A 25 -9.01 -6.11 0.90
N GLU A 26 -9.43 -6.49 -0.28
CA GLU A 26 -8.80 -6.00 -1.49
C GLU A 26 -9.36 -4.65 -1.87
N GLY A 27 -8.60 -3.88 -2.62
CA GLY A 27 -9.04 -2.58 -3.08
C GLY A 27 -8.72 -1.50 -2.09
N THR A 28 -9.28 -0.32 -2.31
CA THR A 28 -9.02 0.81 -1.46
C THR A 28 -10.32 1.37 -0.94
N LEU A 29 -10.29 1.90 0.28
CA LEU A 29 -11.45 2.56 0.86
C LEU A 29 -11.39 4.06 0.65
N ALA A 30 -10.35 4.58 0.01
CA ALA A 30 -10.21 6.01 -0.23
C ALA A 30 -11.13 6.43 -1.38
N ASN A 31 -11.65 7.65 -1.32
CA ASN A 31 -12.46 8.14 -2.42
C ASN A 31 -11.53 8.60 -3.55
N GLN A 32 -12.11 8.96 -4.68
CA GLN A 32 -11.31 9.28 -5.84
C GLN A 32 -10.36 10.43 -5.64
N GLN A 33 -10.77 11.44 -4.92
CA GLN A 33 -9.90 12.57 -4.69
C GLN A 33 -8.70 12.16 -3.84
N LEU A 34 -8.95 11.38 -2.81
CA LEU A 34 -7.89 10.93 -1.92
C LEU A 34 -6.96 9.99 -2.66
N ILE A 35 -7.50 9.13 -3.53
CA ILE A 35 -6.69 8.25 -4.33
C ILE A 35 -5.74 9.06 -5.20
N ARG A 36 -6.26 10.07 -5.88
CA ARG A 36 -5.40 10.86 -6.75
C ARG A 36 -4.31 11.57 -5.96
N ASP A 37 -4.66 12.13 -4.81
CA ASP A 37 -3.68 12.84 -4.02
C ASP A 37 -2.60 11.88 -3.52
N ALA A 38 -3.01 10.73 -3.02
CA ALA A 38 -2.06 9.76 -2.48
C ALA A 38 -1.20 9.16 -3.57
N MET A 39 -1.76 8.94 -4.77
CA MET A 39 -0.97 8.35 -5.84
C MET A 39 0.23 9.21 -6.21
N VAL A 40 0.04 10.53 -6.19
CA VAL A 40 1.15 11.41 -6.51
C VAL A 40 2.26 11.25 -5.47
N GLY A 41 1.88 11.21 -4.20
CA GLY A 41 2.87 11.05 -3.15
C GLY A 41 3.53 9.70 -3.15
N VAL A 42 2.76 8.64 -3.43
CA VAL A 42 3.31 7.31 -3.47
C VAL A 42 4.26 7.16 -4.65
N ALA A 43 3.89 7.73 -5.80
CA ALA A 43 4.77 7.68 -6.96
C ALA A 43 6.09 8.39 -6.68
N SER A 44 6.04 9.53 -5.97
CA SER A 44 7.25 10.22 -5.62
C SER A 44 8.11 9.41 -4.66
N TRP A 45 7.45 8.75 -3.70
CA TRP A 45 8.17 7.92 -2.76
C TRP A 45 8.86 6.77 -3.47
N VAL A 46 8.16 6.10 -4.39
CA VAL A 46 8.71 4.96 -5.10
C VAL A 46 9.85 5.41 -6.01
N ALA A 47 9.77 6.62 -6.54
CA ALA A 47 10.85 7.14 -7.37
C ALA A 47 12.15 7.22 -6.58
N THR A 48 12.07 7.52 -5.29
CA THR A 48 13.29 7.57 -4.48
C THR A 48 13.83 6.18 -4.21
N LYS A 49 13.03 5.13 -4.48
CA LYS A 49 13.47 3.76 -4.25
C LYS A 49 13.94 3.09 -5.54
N GLY A 50 13.87 3.76 -6.65
CA GLY A 50 14.43 3.23 -7.85
C GLY A 50 13.51 3.12 -9.05
N SER A 51 12.26 3.43 -8.92
CA SER A 51 11.35 3.33 -10.04
C SER A 51 10.62 4.63 -10.25
N ASP A 52 10.97 5.35 -11.32
CA ASP A 52 10.30 6.60 -11.61
C ASP A 52 9.27 6.41 -12.72
N ALA A 53 8.91 5.19 -13.03
CA ALA A 53 7.92 4.92 -14.07
C ALA A 53 6.95 3.86 -13.56
N PRO A 54 6.10 4.21 -12.62
CA PRO A 54 5.15 3.24 -12.06
C PRO A 54 4.16 2.80 -13.13
N GLU A 55 3.88 1.51 -13.17
CA GLU A 55 2.98 0.95 -14.16
C GLU A 55 1.66 0.58 -13.56
N ARG A 56 1.60 0.24 -12.29
CA ARG A 56 0.36 -0.21 -11.72
C ARG A 56 0.37 -0.01 -10.22
N PHE A 57 -0.77 0.30 -9.65
CA PHE A 57 -0.94 0.44 -8.21
C PHE A 57 -1.98 -0.58 -7.79
N VAL A 58 -1.62 -1.42 -6.85
CA VAL A 58 -2.53 -2.46 -6.38
C VAL A 58 -2.77 -2.25 -4.89
N PRO A 59 -3.92 -1.68 -4.50
CA PRO A 59 -4.18 -1.40 -3.11
C PRO A 59 -4.84 -2.57 -2.40
N VAL A 60 -4.51 -2.74 -1.14
CA VAL A 60 -5.23 -3.66 -0.27
C VAL A 60 -5.38 -2.99 1.08
N VAL A 61 -6.43 -3.32 1.81
CA VAL A 61 -6.68 -2.74 3.11
C VAL A 61 -6.02 -3.62 4.16
N LEU A 62 -5.22 -3.01 5.02
CA LEU A 62 -4.56 -3.75 6.09
C LEU A 62 -5.32 -3.60 7.39
N GLN A 63 -6.00 -2.49 7.59
CA GLN A 63 -6.75 -2.26 8.81
C GLN A 63 -8.01 -1.50 8.44
N LEU A 64 -9.16 -2.01 8.84
CA LEU A 64 -10.42 -1.36 8.55
C LEU A 64 -10.56 -0.09 9.36
N PRO A 65 -11.38 0.86 8.89
CA PRO A 65 -11.52 2.13 9.59
C PRO A 65 -11.97 1.95 11.03
N GLU A 66 -11.33 2.63 11.94
CA GLU A 66 -11.64 2.59 13.35
C GLU A 66 -11.75 3.99 13.88
N GLY A 67 -12.61 4.20 14.83
CA GLY A 67 -12.78 5.49 15.47
C GLY A 67 -14.13 6.07 15.17
N GLU A 68 -14.33 7.31 15.57
CA GLU A 68 -15.58 7.99 15.35
C GLU A 68 -15.69 8.55 13.96
N PRO A 69 -16.87 8.55 13.38
CA PRO A 69 -17.04 9.15 12.05
C PRO A 69 -16.47 10.57 12.04
N GLY A 70 -15.69 10.87 11.03
CA GLY A 70 -15.04 12.16 10.92
C GLY A 70 -13.63 12.17 11.46
N SER A 71 -13.25 11.14 12.20
CA SER A 71 -11.88 11.03 12.67
C SER A 71 -11.41 9.60 12.62
N ARG A 72 -12.04 8.77 11.78
CA ARG A 72 -11.63 7.38 11.68
C ARG A 72 -10.28 7.29 10.99
N HIS A 73 -9.57 6.24 11.28
CA HIS A 73 -8.29 6.00 10.62
C HIS A 73 -8.21 4.56 10.17
N TRP A 74 -7.49 4.32 9.10
CA TRP A 74 -7.29 2.98 8.58
C TRP A 74 -5.96 2.92 7.86
N GLN A 75 -5.58 1.72 7.43
CA GLN A 75 -4.29 1.54 6.82
C GLN A 75 -4.42 0.69 5.59
N GLU A 76 -3.70 1.03 4.56
CA GLU A 76 -3.69 0.28 3.30
C GLU A 76 -2.24 0.07 2.87
N ARG A 77 -2.02 -0.96 2.07
CA ARG A 77 -0.75 -1.15 1.43
C ARG A 77 -0.99 -1.05 -0.07
N TRP A 78 -0.33 -0.13 -0.71
CA TRP A 78 -0.41 0.01 -2.14
C TRP A 78 0.88 -0.52 -2.72
N THR A 79 0.80 -1.61 -3.49
CA THR A 79 1.99 -2.17 -4.11
C THR A 79 2.11 -1.55 -5.48
N VAL A 80 3.21 -0.86 -5.70
CA VAL A 80 3.46 -0.18 -6.96
C VAL A 80 4.40 -1.04 -7.77
N THR A 81 4.02 -1.36 -8.99
CA THR A 81 4.85 -2.16 -9.88
C THR A 81 5.49 -1.23 -10.90
N GLY A 82 6.77 -1.35 -11.09
CA GLY A 82 7.46 -0.57 -12.10
C GLY A 82 8.88 -1.05 -12.27
N CYS A 83 9.39 -0.96 -13.47
CA CYS A 83 10.76 -1.36 -13.78
C CYS A 83 11.03 -2.79 -13.36
N GLY A 84 10.03 -3.64 -13.43
CA GLY A 84 10.23 -5.04 -13.11
C GLY A 84 10.25 -5.36 -11.63
N ASN A 85 9.94 -4.41 -10.77
CA ASN A 85 9.97 -4.62 -9.34
C ASN A 85 8.66 -4.20 -8.69
N ASP A 86 8.41 -4.73 -7.50
CA ASP A 86 7.25 -4.36 -6.73
C ASP A 86 7.70 -3.55 -5.54
N TYR A 87 7.00 -2.47 -5.28
CA TYR A 87 7.33 -1.59 -4.17
C TYR A 87 6.10 -1.46 -3.28
N PRO A 88 6.05 -2.19 -2.18
CA PRO A 88 4.91 -2.08 -1.27
C PRO A 88 5.04 -0.81 -0.43
N VAL A 89 3.99 -0.03 -0.39
CA VAL A 89 3.98 1.22 0.35
C VAL A 89 2.80 1.19 1.30
N VAL A 90 3.05 1.33 2.58
CA VAL A 90 1.99 1.33 3.58
C VAL A 90 1.58 2.77 3.83
N ILE A 91 0.29 3.03 3.76
CA ILE A 91 -0.25 4.37 3.89
C ILE A 91 -1.23 4.40 5.04
N ASP A 92 -1.07 5.36 5.92
CA ASP A 92 -2.01 5.60 6.98
C ASP A 92 -2.97 6.69 6.52
N PHE A 93 -4.25 6.41 6.59
CA PHE A 93 -5.28 7.37 6.22
C PHE A 93 -6.02 7.79 7.48
N ARG A 94 -6.36 9.06 7.57
CA ARG A 94 -7.08 9.57 8.71
C ARG A 94 -8.11 10.60 8.26
N GLU A 95 -9.34 10.44 8.67
CA GLU A 95 -10.37 11.40 8.34
C GLU A 95 -10.12 12.72 9.07
N THR A 96 -10.35 13.83 8.39
CA THR A 96 -10.20 15.15 8.98
C THR A 96 -11.53 15.85 8.86
N GLY A 97 -12.60 15.18 9.23
CA GLY A 97 -13.95 15.69 9.10
C GLY A 97 -14.76 14.70 8.32
N MET A 98 -15.99 15.05 8.04
CA MET A 98 -16.90 14.10 7.41
C MET A 98 -16.62 13.87 5.94
N GLN A 99 -15.94 14.78 5.29
CA GLN A 99 -15.72 14.65 3.86
C GLN A 99 -14.28 14.85 3.45
N SER A 100 -13.37 14.82 4.36
CA SER A 100 -11.98 14.95 3.99
C SER A 100 -11.12 14.00 4.76
N ALA A 101 -9.96 13.74 4.25
CA ALA A 101 -9.02 12.84 4.90
C ALA A 101 -7.60 13.21 4.48
N MET A 102 -6.65 12.81 5.28
CA MET A 102 -5.26 13.01 4.97
C MET A 102 -4.58 11.67 4.93
N TRP A 103 -3.41 11.62 4.34
CA TRP A 103 -2.67 10.38 4.24
C TRP A 103 -1.20 10.64 4.56
N THR A 104 -0.56 9.60 5.07
CA THR A 104 0.88 9.65 5.31
C THR A 104 1.46 8.32 4.97
N ILE A 105 2.68 8.29 4.47
CA ILE A 105 3.34 7.04 4.19
C ILE A 105 4.00 6.58 5.46
N ALA A 106 3.69 5.36 5.86
CA ALA A 106 4.25 4.80 7.07
C ALA A 106 5.69 4.37 6.81
N ARG A 107 6.55 4.59 7.77
CA ARG A 107 7.94 4.25 7.57
C ARG A 107 8.41 3.16 8.44
#